data_51a0d2ff9990880136a0a91e4ae57d88
#
_entry.id   51a0d2ff9990880136a0a91e4ae57d88
#
_cell.length_a   1.000
_cell.length_b   1.000
_cell.length_c   1.000
_cell.angle_alpha   90.00
_cell.angle_beta   90.00
_cell.angle_gamma   90.00
#
_symmetry.space_group_name_H-M   'P 1'
#
loop_
_entity.id
_entity.type
_entity.pdbx_description
1 polymer ?
#
loop_
_entity_poly.entity_id
_entity_poly.type
_entity_poly.pdbx_seq_one_letter_code
_entity_poly.pdbx_strand_id
1 'polypeptide(L)'
;MGLSQTLLFYVLVCVHLGVSQHYLRLRPSPSDHLPVPDLKEDPDPEYDPREQDLAERTLRKKLGSNFDPNFMSISSPMLVNLSAPDNQVKLQGPMPNEIKKLDLTETPYGKRVKVGKKARRKFLQWLWTYTHCPVVYTWKDLGVRFWPRYIKEGNCFSERSCSFPEGMSCKPVKSINKIFLRWYCQGFLRQKYCTWIQVQYPIISECKCSC
;
A
#
# COMPACT_ATOMS: atom_id res chain seq x y z
N MET A 1 21.33 -57.79 12.99
CA MET A 1 20.60 -56.52 13.11
C MET A 1 20.17 -56.13 11.71
N GLY A 2 18.88 -56.25 11.47
CA GLY A 2 18.37 -56.41 10.12
C GLY A 2 18.18 -55.10 9.34
N LEU A 3 18.24 -55.25 8.04
CA LEU A 3 17.97 -54.23 7.01
C LEU A 3 16.69 -53.41 7.27
N SER A 4 15.72 -54.00 7.98
CA SER A 4 14.45 -53.38 8.38
C SER A 4 14.62 -52.23 9.39
N GLN A 5 15.55 -52.31 10.35
CA GLN A 5 15.78 -51.25 11.34
C GLN A 5 16.48 -50.02 10.73
N THR A 6 17.37 -50.22 9.78
CA THR A 6 18.03 -49.11 9.09
C THR A 6 17.08 -48.39 8.18
N LEU A 7 16.16 -49.08 7.51
CA LEU A 7 15.12 -48.48 6.68
C LEU A 7 14.14 -47.63 7.49
N LEU A 8 13.74 -48.11 8.67
CA LEU A 8 12.84 -47.39 9.59
C LEU A 8 13.49 -46.09 10.12
N PHE A 9 14.80 -46.16 10.41
CA PHE A 9 15.56 -44.99 10.88
C PHE A 9 15.68 -43.93 9.76
N TYR A 10 15.92 -44.34 8.50
CA TYR A 10 15.98 -43.46 7.37
C TYR A 10 14.63 -42.77 7.08
N VAL A 11 13.53 -43.49 7.15
CA VAL A 11 12.18 -42.95 6.99
C VAL A 11 11.85 -41.96 8.08
N LEU A 12 12.19 -42.24 9.35
CA LEU A 12 11.98 -41.30 10.46
C LEU A 12 12.81 -40.01 10.32
N VAL A 13 14.06 -40.10 9.89
CA VAL A 13 14.93 -38.96 9.68
C VAL A 13 14.42 -38.12 8.51
N CYS A 14 13.96 -38.75 7.41
CA CYS A 14 13.39 -38.03 6.27
C CYS A 14 12.07 -37.30 6.60
N VAL A 15 11.22 -37.91 7.45
CA VAL A 15 9.98 -37.28 7.93
C VAL A 15 10.29 -36.11 8.86
N HIS A 16 11.27 -36.23 9.75
CA HIS A 16 11.67 -35.08 10.61
C HIS A 16 12.35 -33.95 9.85
N LEU A 17 13.09 -34.22 8.79
CA LEU A 17 13.71 -33.17 7.93
C LEU A 17 12.70 -32.54 6.99
N GLY A 18 11.65 -33.25 6.60
CA GLY A 18 10.60 -32.73 5.70
C GLY A 18 9.59 -31.78 6.35
N VAL A 19 9.34 -31.93 7.64
CA VAL A 19 8.31 -31.15 8.36
C VAL A 19 8.81 -29.77 8.81
N SER A 20 10.13 -29.57 8.88
CA SER A 20 10.71 -28.36 9.48
C SER A 20 10.77 -27.13 8.54
N GLN A 21 10.48 -27.27 7.25
CA GLN A 21 10.70 -26.17 6.29
C GLN A 21 9.44 -25.41 5.83
N HIS A 22 8.24 -25.86 6.17
CA HIS A 22 7.01 -25.22 5.65
C HIS A 22 6.49 -24.04 6.46
N TYR A 23 6.94 -23.84 7.70
CA TYR A 23 6.41 -22.78 8.56
C TYR A 23 7.17 -21.44 8.53
N LEU A 24 8.32 -21.36 7.87
CA LEU A 24 9.12 -20.12 7.82
C LEU A 24 8.92 -19.26 6.56
N ARG A 25 8.02 -19.65 5.65
CA ARG A 25 7.77 -18.92 4.39
C ARG A 25 6.54 -18.02 4.39
N LEU A 26 5.91 -17.76 5.51
CA LEU A 26 4.84 -16.76 5.62
C LEU A 26 5.36 -15.42 6.16
N ARG A 27 6.57 -14.99 5.75
CA ARG A 27 6.79 -13.56 5.58
C ARG A 27 6.22 -13.22 4.21
N PRO A 28 5.16 -12.40 4.13
CA PRO A 28 4.84 -11.77 2.85
C PRO A 28 6.11 -11.05 2.45
N SER A 29 6.79 -11.56 1.44
CA SER A 29 7.86 -10.82 0.78
C SER A 29 7.20 -9.54 0.30
N PRO A 30 7.71 -8.35 0.66
CA PRO A 30 7.16 -7.12 0.14
C PRO A 30 7.31 -7.22 -1.38
N SER A 31 6.19 -7.52 -2.04
CA SER A 31 6.18 -7.45 -3.48
C SER A 31 5.98 -5.99 -3.82
N ASP A 32 6.90 -5.41 -4.58
CA ASP A 32 6.72 -4.10 -5.19
C ASP A 32 5.57 -4.13 -6.21
N HIS A 33 4.91 -5.27 -6.35
CA HIS A 33 3.83 -5.50 -7.29
C HIS A 33 2.46 -5.27 -6.64
N LEU A 34 1.71 -4.40 -7.24
CA LEU A 34 0.31 -4.12 -6.94
C LEU A 34 -0.58 -5.22 -7.56
N PRO A 35 -1.70 -5.61 -6.92
CA PRO A 35 -2.43 -4.86 -5.90
C PRO A 35 -1.91 -5.04 -4.47
N VAL A 36 -2.08 -3.99 -3.67
CA VAL A 36 -1.78 -4.01 -2.23
C VAL A 36 -2.76 -4.97 -1.54
N PRO A 37 -2.28 -5.98 -0.80
CA PRO A 37 -3.16 -6.89 -0.09
C PRO A 37 -3.94 -6.13 1.00
N ASP A 38 -5.21 -6.45 1.16
CA ASP A 38 -6.02 -5.89 2.24
C ASP A 38 -5.59 -6.49 3.58
N LEU A 39 -5.27 -5.62 4.54
CA LEU A 39 -4.97 -6.01 5.91
C LEU A 39 -6.29 -6.21 6.67
N LYS A 40 -7.10 -7.19 6.26
CA LYS A 40 -8.25 -7.64 7.03
C LYS A 40 -7.85 -8.75 7.95
N GLU A 41 -8.25 -8.61 9.21
CA GLU A 41 -8.19 -9.70 10.18
C GLU A 41 -9.59 -9.96 10.71
N ASP A 42 -9.90 -11.24 10.89
CA ASP A 42 -11.15 -11.62 11.53
C ASP A 42 -11.10 -11.19 13.00
N PRO A 43 -12.11 -10.48 13.48
CA PRO A 43 -12.15 -10.06 14.88
C PRO A 43 -12.33 -11.28 15.77
N ASP A 44 -11.36 -11.57 16.60
CA ASP A 44 -11.42 -12.57 17.64
C ASP A 44 -10.87 -11.98 18.95
N PRO A 45 -11.76 -11.50 19.84
CA PRO A 45 -11.37 -10.81 21.08
C PRO A 45 -10.45 -11.63 21.99
N GLU A 46 -10.46 -12.97 21.89
CA GLU A 46 -9.56 -13.83 22.67
C GLU A 46 -8.08 -13.60 22.33
N TYR A 47 -7.83 -13.15 21.10
CA TYR A 47 -6.47 -12.92 20.58
C TYR A 47 -6.07 -11.46 20.50
N ASP A 48 -6.92 -10.55 20.95
CA ASP A 48 -6.60 -9.13 20.93
C ASP A 48 -5.55 -8.77 22.00
N PRO A 49 -4.69 -7.77 21.75
CA PRO A 49 -3.73 -7.30 22.73
C PRO A 49 -4.46 -6.72 23.94
N ARG A 50 -3.98 -7.04 25.16
CA ARG A 50 -4.49 -6.48 26.42
C ARG A 50 -3.88 -5.11 26.66
N GLU A 51 -4.45 -4.33 27.60
CA GLU A 51 -3.96 -2.99 27.93
C GLU A 51 -2.45 -2.92 28.22
N GLN A 52 -1.92 -3.95 28.91
CA GLN A 52 -0.48 -4.06 29.19
C GLN A 52 0.38 -4.19 27.93
N ASP A 53 -0.17 -4.77 26.86
CA ASP A 53 0.51 -4.97 25.58
C ASP A 53 0.46 -3.72 24.70
N LEU A 54 -0.41 -2.77 25.04
CA LEU A 54 -0.65 -1.52 24.30
C LEU A 54 0.14 -0.32 24.85
N ALA A 55 1.13 -0.54 25.74
CA ALA A 55 1.95 0.51 26.30
C ALA A 55 2.69 1.31 25.21
N GLU A 56 2.21 2.52 24.91
CA GLU A 56 2.72 3.36 23.80
C GLU A 56 4.23 3.52 23.82
N ARG A 57 4.82 3.76 24.99
CA ARG A 57 6.26 3.96 25.14
C ARG A 57 7.06 2.73 24.64
N THR A 58 6.57 1.54 24.96
CA THR A 58 7.21 0.27 24.55
C THR A 58 7.05 0.05 23.06
N LEU A 59 5.85 0.29 22.51
CA LEU A 59 5.56 0.12 21.09
C LEU A 59 6.32 1.14 20.23
N ARG A 60 6.41 2.38 20.69
CA ARG A 60 7.19 3.43 20.03
C ARG A 60 8.67 3.08 19.99
N LYS A 61 9.23 2.54 21.09
CA LYS A 61 10.61 2.03 21.12
C LYS A 61 10.81 0.84 20.16
N LYS A 62 9.83 -0.07 20.08
CA LYS A 62 9.90 -1.26 19.20
C LYS A 62 9.80 -0.90 17.72
N LEU A 63 8.99 0.09 17.35
CA LEU A 63 8.91 0.61 15.99
C LEU A 63 10.13 1.48 15.63
N GLY A 64 10.67 2.22 16.60
CA GLY A 64 11.87 3.04 16.44
C GLY A 64 11.69 4.18 15.44
N SER A 65 12.69 4.36 14.57
CA SER A 65 12.70 5.40 13.54
C SER A 65 11.70 5.18 12.39
N ASN A 66 11.01 4.03 12.36
CA ASN A 66 10.03 3.74 11.32
C ASN A 66 8.69 4.47 11.54
N PHE A 67 8.48 5.10 12.69
CA PHE A 67 7.29 5.92 12.94
C PHE A 67 7.31 7.18 12.06
N ASP A 68 6.38 7.27 11.13
CA ASP A 68 6.23 8.43 10.23
C ASP A 68 4.89 9.12 10.48
N PRO A 69 4.86 10.28 11.15
CA PRO A 69 3.63 10.98 11.48
C PRO A 69 2.85 11.49 10.25
N ASN A 70 3.47 11.57 9.08
CA ASN A 70 2.78 11.94 7.84
C ASN A 70 1.86 10.83 7.34
N PHE A 71 2.15 9.57 7.70
CA PHE A 71 1.42 8.39 7.25
C PHE A 71 0.82 7.56 8.38
N MET A 72 1.15 7.87 9.64
CA MET A 72 0.76 7.06 10.80
C MET A 72 0.19 7.93 11.91
N SER A 73 -0.89 7.46 12.55
CA SER A 73 -1.46 8.11 13.73
C SER A 73 -1.87 7.07 14.78
N ILE A 74 -1.66 7.42 16.03
CA ILE A 74 -2.07 6.60 17.20
C ILE A 74 -3.55 6.89 17.53
N SER A 75 -3.93 8.16 17.47
CA SER A 75 -5.30 8.62 17.67
C SER A 75 -6.05 8.79 16.36
N SER A 76 -7.39 8.72 16.41
CA SER A 76 -8.22 8.87 15.22
C SER A 76 -8.04 10.25 14.58
N PRO A 77 -7.49 10.34 13.37
CA PRO A 77 -7.33 11.61 12.66
C PRO A 77 -8.66 12.13 12.08
N MET A 78 -9.72 11.32 12.05
CA MET A 78 -11.01 11.70 11.49
C MET A 78 -11.72 12.82 12.29
N LEU A 79 -11.38 12.97 13.57
CA LEU A 79 -11.96 14.03 14.42
C LEU A 79 -11.38 15.42 14.14
N VAL A 80 -10.22 15.50 13.49
CA VAL A 80 -9.54 16.79 13.21
C VAL A 80 -9.96 17.40 11.87
N ASN A 81 -10.47 16.60 10.94
CA ASN A 81 -10.75 17.02 9.56
C ASN A 81 -12.22 17.39 9.25
N LEU A 82 -13.10 17.47 10.25
CA LEU A 82 -14.48 17.93 10.04
C LEU A 82 -14.59 19.42 9.66
N SER A 83 -13.47 20.17 9.69
CA SER A 83 -13.45 21.62 9.42
C SER A 83 -12.86 22.02 8.07
N ALA A 84 -12.44 21.08 7.23
CA ALA A 84 -11.84 21.39 5.94
C ALA A 84 -12.58 20.69 4.78
N PRO A 85 -13.57 21.37 4.16
CA PRO A 85 -14.14 20.90 2.89
C PRO A 85 -13.21 21.31 1.74
N ASP A 86 -12.06 20.68 1.60
CA ASP A 86 -11.22 20.90 0.42
C ASP A 86 -10.84 19.55 -0.22
N ASN A 87 -11.88 18.90 -0.77
CA ASN A 87 -11.74 17.74 -1.65
C ASN A 87 -11.34 18.16 -3.09
N GLN A 88 -10.72 19.34 -3.25
CA GLN A 88 -10.12 19.66 -4.52
C GLN A 88 -8.86 18.82 -4.71
N VAL A 89 -8.97 17.85 -5.61
CA VAL A 89 -7.83 17.07 -6.10
C VAL A 89 -6.84 18.03 -6.72
N LYS A 90 -5.88 18.50 -5.93
CA LYS A 90 -4.84 19.42 -6.41
C LYS A 90 -3.90 18.66 -7.33
N LEU A 91 -3.65 19.24 -8.51
CA LEU A 91 -2.59 18.77 -9.41
C LEU A 91 -1.26 18.77 -8.64
N GLN A 92 -0.67 17.60 -8.48
CA GLN A 92 0.60 17.43 -7.77
C GLN A 92 1.75 17.43 -8.78
N GLY A 93 2.71 18.34 -8.55
CA GLY A 93 3.93 18.40 -9.35
C GLY A 93 3.83 19.27 -10.61
N PRO A 94 4.94 19.40 -11.33
CA PRO A 94 5.01 20.15 -12.58
C PRO A 94 4.42 19.33 -13.75
N MET A 95 3.90 20.05 -14.76
CA MET A 95 3.45 19.42 -16.00
C MET A 95 4.57 18.58 -16.62
N PRO A 96 4.31 17.31 -17.02
CA PRO A 96 5.28 16.42 -17.65
C PRO A 96 5.90 17.02 -18.94
N ASN A 97 7.16 16.67 -19.20
CA ASN A 97 7.87 17.20 -20.36
C ASN A 97 7.27 16.69 -21.69
N GLU A 98 6.69 15.52 -21.70
CA GLU A 98 6.00 14.92 -22.85
C GLU A 98 4.82 15.81 -23.27
N ILE A 99 4.03 16.28 -22.30
CA ILE A 99 2.92 17.21 -22.57
C ILE A 99 3.44 18.58 -22.98
N LYS A 100 4.48 19.11 -22.33
CA LYS A 100 5.06 20.42 -22.67
C LYS A 100 5.57 20.48 -24.10
N LYS A 101 6.18 19.38 -24.59
CA LYS A 101 6.80 19.28 -25.91
C LYS A 101 5.82 18.86 -27.01
N LEU A 102 4.54 18.59 -26.68
CA LEU A 102 3.55 18.16 -27.66
C LEU A 102 3.42 19.19 -28.79
N ASP A 103 3.62 18.74 -30.03
CA ASP A 103 3.38 19.55 -31.21
C ASP A 103 1.90 19.49 -31.59
N LEU A 104 1.24 20.66 -31.54
CA LEU A 104 -0.17 20.80 -31.87
C LEU A 104 -0.35 21.43 -33.26
N THR A 105 0.73 21.64 -34.00
CA THR A 105 0.67 22.28 -35.31
C THR A 105 0.45 21.30 -36.46
N GLU A 106 0.73 20.01 -36.21
CA GLU A 106 0.53 18.95 -37.20
C GLU A 106 -0.69 18.11 -36.87
N THR A 107 -1.61 17.97 -37.80
CA THR A 107 -2.78 17.10 -37.66
C THR A 107 -2.41 15.65 -38.08
N PRO A 108 -3.16 14.61 -37.65
CA PRO A 108 -2.94 13.24 -38.08
C PRO A 108 -2.99 13.01 -39.60
N TYR A 109 -3.56 13.99 -40.35
CA TYR A 109 -3.67 13.94 -41.81
C TYR A 109 -2.58 14.78 -42.49
N GLY A 110 -1.49 15.12 -41.81
CA GLY A 110 -0.37 15.89 -42.37
C GLY A 110 -0.66 17.36 -42.62
N LYS A 111 -1.84 17.88 -42.29
CA LYS A 111 -2.19 19.28 -42.47
C LYS A 111 -1.67 20.13 -41.31
N ARG A 112 -0.93 21.17 -41.62
CA ARG A 112 -0.43 22.12 -40.62
C ARG A 112 -1.49 23.15 -40.21
N VAL A 113 -1.69 23.33 -38.92
CA VAL A 113 -2.60 24.29 -38.34
C VAL A 113 -1.82 25.31 -37.52
N LYS A 114 -2.09 26.59 -37.68
CA LYS A 114 -1.48 27.63 -36.82
C LYS A 114 -2.22 27.71 -35.49
N VAL A 115 -1.59 27.28 -34.41
CA VAL A 115 -2.13 27.36 -33.07
C VAL A 115 -1.50 28.52 -32.31
N GLY A 116 -2.32 29.47 -31.88
CA GLY A 116 -1.85 30.64 -31.11
C GLY A 116 -1.30 30.24 -29.74
N LYS A 117 -0.26 30.94 -29.25
CA LYS A 117 0.42 30.66 -27.97
C LYS A 117 -0.53 30.52 -26.78
N LYS A 118 -1.57 31.38 -26.69
CA LYS A 118 -2.57 31.33 -25.60
C LYS A 118 -3.45 30.08 -25.68
N ALA A 119 -3.90 29.71 -26.89
CA ALA A 119 -4.70 28.53 -27.13
C ALA A 119 -3.89 27.23 -26.80
N ARG A 120 -2.63 27.17 -27.29
CA ARG A 120 -1.71 26.09 -26.97
C ARG A 120 -1.56 25.90 -25.46
N ARG A 121 -1.27 26.96 -24.71
CA ARG A 121 -1.09 26.89 -23.25
C ARG A 121 -2.35 26.38 -22.56
N LYS A 122 -3.54 26.86 -22.90
CA LYS A 122 -4.81 26.42 -22.34
C LYS A 122 -5.07 24.93 -22.62
N PHE A 123 -4.80 24.49 -23.86
CA PHE A 123 -4.98 23.12 -24.26
C PHE A 123 -4.03 22.16 -23.49
N LEU A 124 -2.75 22.49 -23.39
CA LEU A 124 -1.79 21.68 -22.65
C LEU A 124 -2.13 21.61 -21.15
N GLN A 125 -2.60 22.72 -20.59
CA GLN A 125 -3.07 22.74 -19.20
C GLN A 125 -4.29 21.83 -19.00
N TRP A 126 -5.27 21.95 -19.92
CA TRP A 126 -6.45 21.09 -19.91
C TRP A 126 -6.07 19.61 -20.06
N LEU A 127 -5.21 19.28 -21.05
CA LEU A 127 -4.76 17.93 -21.30
C LEU A 127 -4.06 17.35 -20.06
N TRP A 128 -3.17 18.12 -19.44
CA TRP A 128 -2.51 17.67 -18.20
C TRP A 128 -3.50 17.43 -17.06
N THR A 129 -4.44 18.36 -16.85
CA THR A 129 -5.48 18.18 -15.83
C THR A 129 -6.35 16.97 -16.10
N TYR A 130 -6.65 16.70 -17.36
CA TYR A 130 -7.50 15.58 -17.78
C TYR A 130 -6.80 14.22 -17.63
N THR A 131 -5.53 14.14 -18.05
CA THR A 131 -4.76 12.88 -18.05
C THR A 131 -4.01 12.62 -16.74
N HIS A 132 -4.03 13.58 -15.81
CA HIS A 132 -3.34 13.44 -14.53
C HIS A 132 -4.06 12.43 -13.63
N CYS A 133 -3.27 11.50 -13.08
CA CYS A 133 -3.74 10.48 -12.13
C CYS A 133 -3.20 10.80 -10.73
N PRO A 134 -3.91 11.60 -9.92
CA PRO A 134 -3.47 11.89 -8.57
C PRO A 134 -3.64 10.69 -7.64
N VAL A 135 -2.78 10.63 -6.62
CA VAL A 135 -2.98 9.76 -5.47
C VAL A 135 -3.84 10.51 -4.46
N VAL A 136 -4.96 9.91 -4.10
CA VAL A 136 -5.85 10.41 -3.05
C VAL A 136 -5.52 9.64 -1.77
N TYR A 137 -5.21 10.37 -0.70
CA TYR A 137 -4.86 9.77 0.58
C TYR A 137 -6.05 9.81 1.53
N THR A 138 -6.38 8.67 2.10
CA THR A 138 -7.43 8.51 3.13
C THR A 138 -6.87 7.84 4.36
N TRP A 139 -7.40 8.18 5.54
CA TRP A 139 -7.04 7.48 6.76
C TRP A 139 -7.83 6.20 6.89
N LYS A 140 -7.14 5.10 7.16
CA LYS A 140 -7.71 3.77 7.40
C LYS A 140 -7.44 3.36 8.85
N ASP A 141 -8.46 2.86 9.53
CA ASP A 141 -8.33 2.21 10.81
C ASP A 141 -7.97 0.74 10.59
N LEU A 142 -6.79 0.33 11.05
CA LEU A 142 -6.31 -1.04 10.95
C LEU A 142 -6.80 -1.94 12.09
N GLY A 143 -7.45 -1.36 13.10
CA GLY A 143 -7.93 -2.08 14.27
C GLY A 143 -6.89 -2.22 15.38
N VAL A 144 -7.30 -2.90 16.47
CA VAL A 144 -6.53 -2.99 17.72
C VAL A 144 -5.25 -3.84 17.61
N ARG A 145 -5.17 -4.69 16.59
CA ARG A 145 -4.01 -5.56 16.36
C ARG A 145 -2.88 -4.92 15.57
N PHE A 146 -3.03 -3.62 15.23
CA PHE A 146 -2.00 -2.86 14.55
C PHE A 146 -1.59 -1.64 15.37
N TRP A 147 -0.31 -1.32 15.35
CA TRP A 147 0.22 -0.12 15.96
C TRP A 147 1.27 0.56 15.06
N PRO A 148 1.13 1.85 14.74
CA PRO A 148 -0.01 2.73 15.04
C PRO A 148 -1.31 2.24 14.40
N ARG A 149 -2.44 2.50 15.06
CA ARG A 149 -3.76 1.99 14.63
C ARG A 149 -4.24 2.59 13.31
N TYR A 150 -3.92 3.86 13.06
CA TYR A 150 -4.38 4.55 11.87
C TYR A 150 -3.25 4.75 10.87
N ILE A 151 -3.54 4.46 9.60
CA ILE A 151 -2.62 4.68 8.50
C ILE A 151 -3.24 5.53 7.41
N LYS A 152 -2.41 6.32 6.75
CA LYS A 152 -2.77 7.07 5.55
C LYS A 152 -2.53 6.22 4.33
N GLU A 153 -3.60 5.63 3.78
CA GLU A 153 -3.56 4.79 2.59
C GLU A 153 -3.70 5.65 1.32
N GLY A 154 -2.90 5.35 0.30
CA GLY A 154 -2.98 6.02 -1.00
C GLY A 154 -3.81 5.21 -1.98
N ASN A 155 -4.75 5.87 -2.66
CA ASN A 155 -5.58 5.29 -3.70
C ASN A 155 -5.48 6.11 -4.98
N CYS A 156 -5.53 5.47 -6.15
CA CYS A 156 -5.58 6.20 -7.41
C CYS A 156 -6.99 6.77 -7.62
N PHE A 157 -7.05 8.03 -8.04
CA PHE A 157 -8.32 8.65 -8.40
C PHE A 157 -8.95 7.90 -9.59
N SER A 158 -10.16 7.38 -9.43
CA SER A 158 -10.82 6.49 -10.38
C SER A 158 -12.21 6.96 -10.82
N GLU A 159 -12.62 8.17 -10.44
CA GLU A 159 -13.98 8.66 -10.72
C GLU A 159 -14.24 8.96 -12.22
N ARG A 160 -13.18 9.05 -13.02
CA ARG A 160 -13.29 9.33 -14.46
C ARG A 160 -12.19 8.63 -15.25
N SER A 161 -12.40 8.48 -16.56
CA SER A 161 -11.34 8.10 -17.49
C SER A 161 -10.24 9.17 -17.52
N CYS A 162 -9.00 8.70 -17.64
CA CYS A 162 -7.82 9.56 -17.78
C CYS A 162 -7.31 9.66 -19.23
N SER A 163 -8.06 9.12 -20.19
CA SER A 163 -7.72 9.13 -21.63
C SER A 163 -8.80 9.70 -22.50
N PHE A 164 -8.41 10.16 -23.69
CA PHE A 164 -9.32 10.53 -24.76
C PHE A 164 -8.91 9.81 -26.06
N PRO A 165 -9.78 8.97 -26.67
CA PRO A 165 -11.12 8.63 -26.18
C PRO A 165 -11.10 7.92 -24.81
N GLU A 166 -12.25 7.91 -24.16
CA GLU A 166 -12.39 7.28 -22.83
C GLU A 166 -12.16 5.77 -22.91
N GLY A 167 -11.67 5.18 -21.81
CA GLY A 167 -11.41 3.73 -21.71
C GLY A 167 -10.22 3.37 -20.81
N MET A 168 -9.35 4.33 -20.47
CA MET A 168 -8.25 4.09 -19.54
C MET A 168 -8.59 4.62 -18.15
N SER A 169 -7.99 4.01 -17.13
CA SER A 169 -8.15 4.38 -15.72
C SER A 169 -6.81 4.64 -15.04
N CYS A 170 -6.84 5.38 -13.95
CA CYS A 170 -5.65 5.59 -13.13
C CYS A 170 -5.32 4.32 -12.36
N LYS A 171 -4.14 3.76 -12.60
CA LYS A 171 -3.64 2.56 -11.93
C LYS A 171 -2.38 2.85 -11.14
N PRO A 172 -2.17 2.18 -10.01
CA PRO A 172 -0.96 2.35 -9.22
C PRO A 172 0.26 1.81 -9.97
N VAL A 173 1.36 2.56 -9.94
CA VAL A 173 2.62 2.19 -10.58
C VAL A 173 3.81 2.24 -9.63
N LYS A 174 3.66 2.90 -8.46
CA LYS A 174 4.71 2.97 -7.46
C LYS A 174 4.12 2.98 -6.07
N SER A 175 4.81 2.31 -5.16
CA SER A 175 4.50 2.31 -3.73
C SER A 175 5.73 2.63 -2.90
N ILE A 176 5.51 3.05 -1.65
CA ILE A 176 6.52 3.19 -0.62
C ILE A 176 6.19 2.22 0.51
N ASN A 177 7.16 1.45 0.97
CA ASN A 177 6.96 0.53 2.07
C ASN A 177 7.04 1.27 3.41
N LYS A 178 6.02 1.08 4.26
CA LYS A 178 6.00 1.55 5.64
C LYS A 178 5.99 0.35 6.57
N ILE A 179 6.65 0.49 7.71
CA ILE A 179 6.77 -0.56 8.73
C ILE A 179 5.84 -0.20 9.89
N PHE A 180 5.00 -1.16 10.31
CA PHE A 180 4.16 -1.07 11.50
C PHE A 180 4.43 -2.24 12.42
N LEU A 181 3.79 -2.22 13.57
CA LEU A 181 3.70 -3.37 14.45
C LEU A 181 2.34 -4.04 14.24
N ARG A 182 2.37 -5.37 14.11
CA ARG A 182 1.20 -6.24 14.09
C ARG A 182 1.24 -7.13 15.31
N TRP A 183 0.12 -7.24 16.01
CA TRP A 183 -0.06 -8.20 17.07
C TRP A 183 -0.24 -9.59 16.46
N TYR A 184 0.67 -10.49 16.73
CA TYR A 184 0.70 -11.80 16.12
C TYR A 184 0.78 -12.88 17.18
N CYS A 185 -0.13 -13.87 17.09
CA CYS A 185 -0.21 -14.99 17.99
C CYS A 185 0.24 -16.26 17.28
N GLN A 186 1.13 -17.02 17.93
CA GLN A 186 1.57 -18.35 17.48
C GLN A 186 1.18 -19.38 18.52
N GLY A 187 0.92 -20.61 18.09
CA GLY A 187 0.71 -21.76 18.94
C GLY A 187 -0.50 -22.59 18.54
N PHE A 188 -0.47 -23.85 18.98
CA PHE A 188 -1.54 -24.82 18.78
C PHE A 188 -2.20 -25.15 20.12
N LEU A 189 -3.53 -25.19 20.08
CA LEU A 189 -4.42 -25.65 21.15
C LEU A 189 -4.39 -24.87 22.47
N ARG A 190 -3.53 -25.08 23.40
CA ARG A 190 -3.61 -24.47 24.75
C ARG A 190 -2.44 -23.55 25.12
N GLN A 191 -1.38 -23.52 24.32
CA GLN A 191 -0.23 -22.64 24.55
C GLN A 191 -0.10 -21.66 23.37
N LYS A 192 -0.69 -20.49 23.52
CA LYS A 192 -0.60 -19.39 22.53
C LYS A 192 0.40 -18.36 23.05
N TYR A 193 1.32 -17.99 22.21
CA TYR A 193 2.26 -16.91 22.47
C TYR A 193 1.99 -15.76 21.50
N CYS A 194 1.62 -14.62 22.04
CA CYS A 194 1.32 -13.43 21.25
C CYS A 194 2.40 -12.37 21.47
N THR A 195 2.80 -11.70 20.39
CA THR A 195 3.78 -10.60 20.45
C THR A 195 3.60 -9.64 19.30
N TRP A 196 4.09 -8.42 19.49
CA TRP A 196 4.18 -7.46 18.42
C TRP A 196 5.34 -7.78 17.48
N ILE A 197 5.07 -7.91 16.19
CA ILE A 197 6.07 -8.11 15.14
C ILE A 197 6.05 -6.92 14.18
N GLN A 198 7.20 -6.61 13.57
CA GLN A 198 7.27 -5.61 12.50
C GLN A 198 6.78 -6.22 11.19
N VAL A 199 5.87 -5.51 10.52
CA VAL A 199 5.36 -5.88 9.19
C VAL A 199 5.52 -4.70 8.24
N GLN A 200 5.77 -4.99 6.97
CA GLN A 200 5.84 -4.00 5.91
C GLN A 200 4.52 -3.94 5.16
N TYR A 201 4.10 -2.73 4.80
CA TYR A 201 2.91 -2.49 4.02
C TYR A 201 3.19 -1.44 2.94
N PRO A 202 2.90 -1.75 1.67
CA PRO A 202 3.11 -0.82 0.58
C PRO A 202 1.98 0.21 0.53
N ILE A 203 2.34 1.49 0.54
CA ILE A 203 1.42 2.61 0.35
C ILE A 203 1.62 3.15 -1.05
N ILE A 204 0.54 3.25 -1.83
CA ILE A 204 0.59 3.79 -3.19
C ILE A 204 1.09 5.23 -3.13
N SER A 205 2.12 5.54 -3.92
CA SER A 205 2.77 6.86 -3.99
C SER A 205 2.70 7.50 -5.37
N GLU A 206 2.43 6.73 -6.43
CA GLU A 206 2.31 7.23 -7.79
C GLU A 206 1.29 6.42 -8.57
N CYS A 207 0.45 7.12 -9.34
CA CYS A 207 -0.52 6.53 -10.26
C CYS A 207 -0.28 7.00 -11.68
N LYS A 208 -0.56 6.16 -12.65
CA LYS A 208 -0.51 6.48 -14.08
C LYS A 208 -1.78 6.04 -14.80
N CYS A 209 -2.07 6.73 -15.89
CA CYS A 209 -3.15 6.36 -16.80
C CYS A 209 -2.76 5.11 -17.58
N SER A 210 -3.57 4.06 -17.50
CA SER A 210 -3.32 2.77 -18.12
C SER A 210 -4.61 2.03 -18.51
N CYS A 211 -4.50 1.10 -19.46
CA CYS A 211 -5.56 0.16 -19.85
C CYS A 211 -5.83 -0.88 -18.76
#